data_b26abbf3e43b0d692b7f7e8d370e0b6c
#
_entry.id   b26abbf3e43b0d692b7f7e8d370e0b6c
#
_cell.length_a   1.000
_cell.length_b   1.000
_cell.length_c   1.000
_cell.angle_alpha   90.00
_cell.angle_beta   90.00
_cell.angle_gamma   90.00
#
_symmetry.space_group_name_H-M   'P 1'
#
loop_
_entity.id
_entity.type
_entity.pdbx_description
1 polymer ?
#
loop_
_entity_poly.entity_id
_entity_poly.type
_entity_poly.pdbx_seq_one_letter_code
_entity_poly.pdbx_strand_id
1 'polypeptide(L)'
;MTSGVAAKTGAASKRIALIVGLAVVATGPPLLLGRILLGTDAMTMLVFGTLVGFINTVSGGRRVGSAGAVAFILLTPVAVVVGQVPIAGACLMAMGCILVGTSAYWQRYGGFTLILVGMLFEMSLPAGITSQVVGGIGQPRDLVWILVGTAACAFWPVLVVPFLNAVRDIPIDAHNSKPDTLRHAVSLTILVSATTFYALAFARDSHGVWLPLTLLMVLQVSAQSTWHRAIERVWGTIAGAVFAALAVAVIPEQWVIGVLMVLALLGLFATMGREPYGVFAFFLTAVILLGVSFSEPAVQVGFERVLHTILGSALALVAIWIGRVYTSRQGAAPQSAATST
;
A
#
# COMPACT_ATOMS: atom_id res chain seq x y z
N MET A 1 -21.37 -33.77 -16.44
CA MET A 1 -20.24 -32.94 -15.89
C MET A 1 -20.43 -31.43 -16.01
N THR A 2 -21.38 -30.89 -16.70
CA THR A 2 -21.59 -29.46 -16.98
C THR A 2 -22.32 -28.68 -15.87
N SER A 3 -23.13 -29.31 -15.03
CA SER A 3 -23.90 -28.61 -13.98
C SER A 3 -23.02 -28.10 -12.79
N GLY A 4 -21.93 -28.77 -12.47
CA GLY A 4 -21.07 -28.39 -11.37
C GLY A 4 -20.18 -27.15 -11.66
N VAL A 5 -19.85 -26.90 -12.94
CA VAL A 5 -19.07 -25.75 -13.37
C VAL A 5 -19.92 -24.48 -13.35
N ALA A 6 -21.15 -24.55 -13.81
CA ALA A 6 -22.08 -23.42 -13.83
C ALA A 6 -22.46 -22.94 -12.41
N ALA A 7 -22.60 -23.86 -11.44
CA ALA A 7 -22.87 -23.51 -10.05
C ALA A 7 -21.66 -22.81 -9.37
N LYS A 8 -20.44 -23.26 -9.65
CA LYS A 8 -19.21 -22.62 -9.11
C LYS A 8 -18.97 -21.22 -9.69
N THR A 9 -19.25 -21.01 -10.98
CA THR A 9 -19.12 -19.69 -11.61
C THR A 9 -20.17 -18.70 -11.10
N GLY A 10 -21.42 -19.12 -10.87
CA GLY A 10 -22.47 -18.28 -10.29
C GLY A 10 -22.16 -17.84 -8.84
N ALA A 11 -21.61 -18.72 -8.01
CA ALA A 11 -21.22 -18.39 -6.66
C ALA A 11 -20.02 -17.41 -6.62
N ALA A 12 -19.06 -17.58 -7.53
CA ALA A 12 -17.90 -16.66 -7.64
C ALA A 12 -18.34 -15.27 -8.10
N SER A 13 -19.25 -15.16 -9.07
CA SER A 13 -19.78 -13.89 -9.55
C SER A 13 -20.55 -13.13 -8.46
N LYS A 14 -21.44 -13.80 -7.71
CA LYS A 14 -22.15 -13.19 -6.58
C LYS A 14 -21.21 -12.67 -5.50
N ARG A 15 -20.14 -13.41 -5.20
CA ARG A 15 -19.13 -13.00 -4.22
C ARG A 15 -18.33 -11.79 -4.68
N ILE A 16 -17.99 -11.71 -5.97
CA ILE A 16 -17.30 -10.53 -6.55
C ILE A 16 -18.22 -9.32 -6.49
N ALA A 17 -19.48 -9.44 -6.92
CA ALA A 17 -20.45 -8.37 -6.86
C ALA A 17 -20.65 -7.84 -5.42
N LEU A 18 -20.68 -8.74 -4.43
CA LEU A 18 -20.77 -8.36 -3.02
C LEU A 18 -19.54 -7.57 -2.56
N ILE A 19 -18.32 -8.03 -2.90
CA ILE A 19 -17.08 -7.34 -2.52
C ILE A 19 -17.00 -5.96 -3.18
N VAL A 20 -17.35 -5.86 -4.46
CA VAL A 20 -17.40 -4.59 -5.18
C VAL A 20 -18.44 -3.65 -4.58
N GLY A 21 -19.65 -4.13 -4.35
CA GLY A 21 -20.70 -3.35 -3.69
C GLY A 21 -20.29 -2.88 -2.29
N LEU A 22 -19.66 -3.76 -1.52
CA LEU A 22 -19.10 -3.43 -0.21
C LEU A 22 -18.02 -2.36 -0.31
N ALA A 23 -17.10 -2.49 -1.26
CA ALA A 23 -16.05 -1.49 -1.48
C ALA A 23 -16.65 -0.12 -1.84
N VAL A 24 -17.64 -0.08 -2.73
CA VAL A 24 -18.33 1.17 -3.10
C VAL A 24 -19.00 1.81 -1.89
N VAL A 25 -19.75 1.05 -1.09
CA VAL A 25 -20.44 1.57 0.10
C VAL A 25 -19.46 1.96 1.20
N ALA A 26 -18.36 1.23 1.34
CA ALA A 26 -17.36 1.51 2.37
C ALA A 26 -16.41 2.66 2.00
N THR A 27 -16.21 2.95 0.71
CA THR A 27 -15.26 3.98 0.28
C THR A 27 -15.91 5.19 -0.41
N GLY A 28 -16.98 4.98 -1.14
CA GLY A 28 -17.64 6.02 -1.93
C GLY A 28 -18.15 7.21 -1.12
N PRO A 29 -19.03 7.01 -0.13
CA PRO A 29 -19.62 8.13 0.61
C PRO A 29 -18.59 9.03 1.31
N PRO A 30 -17.60 8.50 2.07
CA PRO A 30 -16.63 9.36 2.75
C PRO A 30 -15.72 10.10 1.76
N LEU A 31 -15.34 9.48 0.64
CA LEU A 31 -14.51 10.12 -0.37
C LEU A 31 -15.28 11.23 -1.10
N LEU A 32 -16.54 10.99 -1.44
CA LEU A 32 -17.38 12.00 -2.08
C LEU A 32 -17.61 13.21 -1.18
N LEU A 33 -17.99 12.96 0.08
CA LEU A 33 -18.15 14.03 1.07
C LEU A 33 -16.84 14.78 1.33
N GLY A 34 -15.73 14.04 1.46
CA GLY A 34 -14.41 14.64 1.64
C GLY A 34 -14.04 15.56 0.49
N ARG A 35 -14.27 15.15 -0.76
CA ARG A 35 -14.03 15.98 -1.94
C ARG A 35 -14.88 17.25 -1.95
N ILE A 36 -16.15 17.15 -1.58
CA ILE A 36 -17.08 18.31 -1.55
C ILE A 36 -16.69 19.29 -0.45
N LEU A 37 -16.30 18.78 0.74
CA LEU A 37 -16.06 19.61 1.93
C LEU A 37 -14.63 20.12 2.04
N LEU A 38 -13.64 19.34 1.59
CA LEU A 38 -12.21 19.59 1.82
C LEU A 38 -11.41 19.84 0.52
N GLY A 39 -12.07 19.68 -0.64
CA GLY A 39 -11.41 19.86 -1.93
C GLY A 39 -10.54 18.68 -2.39
N THR A 40 -9.81 18.89 -3.48
CA THR A 40 -8.96 17.86 -4.12
C THR A 40 -7.67 17.60 -3.35
N ASP A 41 -7.13 18.59 -2.66
CA ASP A 41 -5.81 18.52 -2.02
C ASP A 41 -5.78 17.57 -0.84
N ALA A 42 -6.91 17.40 -0.14
CA ALA A 42 -7.06 16.44 0.95
C ALA A 42 -7.30 14.99 0.47
N MET A 43 -7.57 14.78 -0.83
CA MET A 43 -8.03 13.48 -1.33
C MET A 43 -7.06 12.33 -1.05
N THR A 44 -5.76 12.57 -1.13
CA THR A 44 -4.75 11.54 -0.85
C THR A 44 -4.89 10.99 0.57
N MET A 45 -4.99 11.87 1.57
CA MET A 45 -5.17 11.47 2.99
C MET A 45 -6.49 10.73 3.20
N LEU A 46 -7.58 11.22 2.57
CA LEU A 46 -8.91 10.62 2.68
C LEU A 46 -8.94 9.21 2.07
N VAL A 47 -8.31 9.02 0.90
CA VAL A 47 -8.21 7.72 0.24
C VAL A 47 -7.43 6.74 1.10
N PHE A 48 -6.26 7.12 1.61
CA PHE A 48 -5.47 6.23 2.47
C PHE A 48 -6.16 5.94 3.80
N GLY A 49 -6.79 6.93 4.42
CA GLY A 49 -7.63 6.72 5.61
C GLY A 49 -8.70 5.66 5.36
N THR A 50 -9.44 5.80 4.26
CA THR A 50 -10.49 4.84 3.87
C THR A 50 -9.92 3.44 3.61
N LEU A 51 -8.80 3.33 2.88
CA LEU A 51 -8.16 2.05 2.59
C LEU A 51 -7.63 1.37 3.86
N VAL A 52 -7.00 2.11 4.75
CA VAL A 52 -6.52 1.60 6.05
C VAL A 52 -7.68 1.06 6.86
N GLY A 53 -8.76 1.82 7.02
CA GLY A 53 -9.95 1.38 7.74
C GLY A 53 -10.59 0.14 7.12
N PHE A 54 -10.76 0.14 5.80
CA PHE A 54 -11.37 -0.97 5.06
C PHE A 54 -10.56 -2.27 5.17
N ILE A 55 -9.27 -2.23 4.84
CA ILE A 55 -8.44 -3.44 4.79
C ILE A 55 -8.24 -4.03 6.18
N ASN A 56 -7.95 -3.19 7.17
CA ASN A 56 -7.79 -3.67 8.54
C ASN A 56 -9.10 -4.29 9.08
N THR A 57 -10.27 -3.72 8.72
CA THR A 57 -11.55 -4.27 9.16
C THR A 57 -11.89 -5.58 8.45
N VAL A 58 -11.63 -5.69 7.14
CA VAL A 58 -11.85 -6.94 6.40
C VAL A 58 -10.94 -8.07 6.89
N SER A 59 -9.69 -7.75 7.26
CA SER A 59 -8.70 -8.76 7.67
C SER A 59 -8.74 -9.14 9.15
N GLY A 60 -9.25 -8.28 10.03
CA GLY A 60 -9.19 -8.53 11.49
C GLY A 60 -10.42 -8.06 12.29
N GLY A 61 -11.49 -7.69 11.60
CA GLY A 61 -12.73 -7.24 12.23
C GLY A 61 -12.64 -5.83 12.83
N ARG A 62 -13.69 -5.44 13.56
CA ARG A 62 -13.81 -4.07 14.10
C ARG A 62 -12.64 -3.64 14.98
N ARG A 63 -12.09 -4.53 15.82
CA ARG A 63 -11.00 -4.19 16.75
C ARG A 63 -9.73 -3.82 15.99
N VAL A 64 -9.35 -4.62 14.99
CA VAL A 64 -8.16 -4.37 14.18
C VAL A 64 -8.38 -3.15 13.27
N GLY A 65 -9.58 -3.02 12.69
CA GLY A 65 -9.98 -1.86 11.92
C GLY A 65 -9.90 -0.56 12.72
N SER A 66 -10.46 -0.52 13.92
CA SER A 66 -10.40 0.66 14.80
C SER A 66 -8.97 1.00 15.22
N ALA A 67 -8.17 -0.02 15.60
CA ALA A 67 -6.77 0.20 15.95
C ALA A 67 -5.96 0.75 14.77
N GLY A 68 -6.16 0.22 13.56
CA GLY A 68 -5.53 0.72 12.33
C GLY A 68 -5.95 2.15 12.00
N ALA A 69 -7.24 2.47 12.11
CA ALA A 69 -7.75 3.82 11.90
C ALA A 69 -7.16 4.83 12.89
N VAL A 70 -7.16 4.51 14.19
CA VAL A 70 -6.55 5.35 15.22
C VAL A 70 -5.06 5.55 14.97
N ALA A 71 -4.33 4.47 14.69
CA ALA A 71 -2.89 4.55 14.40
C ALA A 71 -2.63 5.45 13.20
N PHE A 72 -3.39 5.31 12.12
CA PHE A 72 -3.24 6.14 10.92
C PHE A 72 -3.51 7.62 11.22
N ILE A 73 -4.60 7.95 11.89
CA ILE A 73 -4.97 9.33 12.25
C ILE A 73 -3.90 10.00 13.12
N LEU A 74 -3.32 9.27 14.07
CA LEU A 74 -2.28 9.80 14.95
C LEU A 74 -0.94 9.97 14.23
N LEU A 75 -0.63 9.08 13.27
CA LEU A 75 0.63 9.10 12.55
C LEU A 75 0.62 10.06 11.36
N THR A 76 -0.53 10.34 10.76
CA THR A 76 -0.65 11.29 9.63
C THR A 76 -0.01 12.65 9.91
N PRO A 77 -0.38 13.41 10.96
CA PRO A 77 0.24 14.71 11.21
C PRO A 77 1.74 14.60 11.52
N VAL A 78 2.16 13.53 12.18
CA VAL A 78 3.57 13.26 12.44
C VAL A 78 4.32 13.03 11.12
N ALA A 79 3.77 12.22 10.20
CA ALA A 79 4.36 11.92 8.91
C ALA A 79 4.53 13.19 8.06
N VAL A 80 3.51 14.06 8.01
CA VAL A 80 3.57 15.34 7.27
C VAL A 80 4.69 16.22 7.79
N VAL A 81 4.81 16.40 9.12
CA VAL A 81 5.84 17.27 9.72
C VAL A 81 7.23 16.66 9.58
N VAL A 82 7.37 15.39 9.95
CA VAL A 82 8.65 14.67 9.96
C VAL A 82 9.20 14.45 8.55
N GLY A 83 8.32 14.29 7.57
CA GLY A 83 8.68 14.13 6.15
C GLY A 83 9.45 15.33 5.57
N GLN A 84 9.41 16.51 6.19
CA GLN A 84 10.20 17.66 5.76
C GLN A 84 11.70 17.50 6.07
N VAL A 85 12.05 16.64 7.02
CA VAL A 85 13.43 16.32 7.38
C VAL A 85 13.74 14.88 6.96
N PRO A 86 14.51 14.65 5.87
CA PRO A 86 14.69 13.32 5.28
C PRO A 86 15.15 12.24 6.27
N ILE A 87 16.09 12.59 7.16
CA ILE A 87 16.57 11.67 8.20
C ILE A 87 15.45 11.29 9.18
N ALA A 88 14.67 12.27 9.62
CA ALA A 88 13.58 12.02 10.57
C ALA A 88 12.47 11.16 9.93
N GLY A 89 12.13 11.41 8.63
CA GLY A 89 11.23 10.58 7.85
C GLY A 89 11.71 9.13 7.73
N ALA A 90 13.01 8.95 7.43
CA ALA A 90 13.61 7.63 7.35
C ALA A 90 13.60 6.90 8.71
N CYS A 91 13.86 7.58 9.81
CA CYS A 91 13.78 7.00 11.16
C CYS A 91 12.35 6.60 11.52
N LEU A 92 11.35 7.42 11.20
CA LEU A 92 9.95 7.09 11.43
C LEU A 92 9.53 5.85 10.62
N MET A 93 9.96 5.76 9.36
CA MET A 93 9.74 4.58 8.53
C MET A 93 10.47 3.34 9.07
N ALA A 94 11.69 3.49 9.59
CA ALA A 94 12.42 2.38 10.21
C ALA A 94 11.64 1.82 11.41
N MET A 95 11.14 2.66 12.30
CA MET A 95 10.32 2.23 13.44
C MET A 95 9.04 1.51 12.96
N GLY A 96 8.35 2.06 11.98
CA GLY A 96 7.18 1.41 11.38
C GLY A 96 7.50 0.06 10.76
N CYS A 97 8.61 -0.06 10.02
CA CYS A 97 9.07 -1.31 9.42
C CYS A 97 9.45 -2.38 10.46
N ILE A 98 10.02 -2.01 11.59
CA ILE A 98 10.27 -2.93 12.71
C ILE A 98 8.94 -3.48 13.23
N LEU A 99 7.94 -2.62 13.44
CA LEU A 99 6.61 -3.05 13.90
C LEU A 99 5.92 -3.97 12.89
N VAL A 100 5.95 -3.60 11.61
CA VAL A 100 5.39 -4.44 10.53
C VAL A 100 6.14 -5.76 10.41
N GLY A 101 7.47 -5.72 10.39
CA GLY A 101 8.31 -6.90 10.28
C GLY A 101 8.13 -7.85 11.45
N THR A 102 8.03 -7.35 12.68
CA THR A 102 7.76 -8.18 13.86
C THR A 102 6.33 -8.74 13.85
N SER A 103 5.34 -7.95 13.40
CA SER A 103 3.95 -8.42 13.27
C SER A 103 3.80 -9.53 12.22
N ALA A 104 4.75 -9.66 11.29
CA ALA A 104 4.79 -10.74 10.32
C ALA A 104 4.94 -12.13 10.97
N TYR A 105 5.45 -12.21 12.21
CA TYR A 105 5.45 -13.45 12.98
C TYR A 105 4.03 -14.03 13.13
N TRP A 106 3.04 -13.17 13.41
CA TRP A 106 1.64 -13.55 13.55
C TRP A 106 0.85 -13.52 12.23
N GLN A 107 1.51 -13.41 11.09
CA GLN A 107 0.91 -13.32 9.75
C GLN A 107 -0.10 -12.15 9.58
N ARG A 108 0.01 -11.09 10.40
CA ARG A 108 -0.94 -9.96 10.43
C ARG A 108 -0.38 -8.64 9.90
N TYR A 109 0.70 -8.69 9.13
CA TYR A 109 1.42 -7.49 8.70
C TYR A 109 0.74 -6.68 7.57
N GLY A 110 -0.17 -7.30 6.79
CA GLY A 110 -0.75 -6.64 5.60
C GLY A 110 -1.48 -5.33 5.88
N GLY A 111 -2.26 -5.26 6.96
CA GLY A 111 -2.96 -4.04 7.35
C GLY A 111 -2.02 -2.94 7.86
N PHE A 112 -0.98 -3.30 8.61
CA PHE A 112 0.02 -2.35 9.09
C PHE A 112 0.90 -1.82 7.96
N THR A 113 1.23 -2.65 6.96
CA THR A 113 1.95 -2.22 5.77
C THR A 113 1.24 -1.07 5.07
N LEU A 114 -0.09 -1.09 5.02
CA LEU A 114 -0.87 -0.05 4.38
C LEU A 114 -0.80 1.29 5.12
N ILE A 115 -0.69 1.27 6.45
CA ILE A 115 -0.45 2.48 7.24
C ILE A 115 0.88 3.10 6.81
N LEU A 116 1.94 2.30 6.66
CA LEU A 116 3.24 2.79 6.21
C LEU A 116 3.19 3.34 4.78
N VAL A 117 2.42 2.72 3.90
CA VAL A 117 2.21 3.23 2.53
C VAL A 117 1.54 4.60 2.56
N GLY A 118 0.49 4.79 3.37
CA GLY A 118 -0.14 6.09 3.56
C GLY A 118 0.84 7.14 4.10
N MET A 119 1.60 6.80 5.13
CA MET A 119 2.62 7.68 5.71
C MET A 119 3.69 8.11 4.68
N LEU A 120 4.12 7.22 3.78
CA LEU A 120 5.06 7.56 2.72
C LEU A 120 4.53 8.65 1.80
N PHE A 121 3.27 8.55 1.39
CA PHE A 121 2.65 9.59 0.55
C PHE A 121 2.53 10.92 1.29
N GLU A 122 2.17 10.89 2.57
CA GLU A 122 2.05 12.10 3.38
C GLU A 122 3.41 12.78 3.63
N MET A 123 4.48 12.00 3.85
CA MET A 123 5.84 12.50 3.94
C MET A 123 6.33 13.13 2.63
N SER A 124 5.85 12.66 1.49
CA SER A 124 6.26 13.14 0.16
C SER A 124 5.53 14.40 -0.30
N LEU A 125 4.53 14.87 0.46
CA LEU A 125 3.81 16.11 0.11
C LEU A 125 4.78 17.27 -0.03
N PRO A 126 4.60 18.12 -1.08
CA PRO A 126 5.45 19.29 -1.30
C PRO A 126 5.46 20.23 -0.08
N ALA A 127 6.60 20.87 0.19
CA ALA A 127 6.73 21.82 1.28
C ALA A 127 5.72 22.98 1.18
N GLY A 128 5.27 23.33 -0.02
CA GLY A 128 4.22 24.31 -0.24
C GLY A 128 2.86 23.90 0.34
N ILE A 129 2.47 22.63 0.21
CA ILE A 129 1.24 22.12 0.83
C ILE A 129 1.41 22.01 2.35
N THR A 130 2.59 21.58 2.81
CA THR A 130 2.88 21.55 4.24
C THR A 130 3.03 22.95 4.84
N SER A 131 3.53 23.93 4.11
CA SER A 131 3.54 25.31 4.57
C SER A 131 2.15 25.93 4.58
N GLN A 132 1.28 25.54 3.68
CA GLN A 132 -0.16 25.87 3.73
C GLN A 132 -0.86 25.14 4.88
N VAL A 133 -0.49 23.90 5.20
CA VAL A 133 -1.07 23.11 6.30
C VAL A 133 -0.43 23.43 7.66
N VAL A 134 0.85 23.79 7.72
CA VAL A 134 1.61 23.97 8.97
C VAL A 134 2.09 25.42 9.20
N GLY A 135 2.23 26.24 8.16
CA GLY A 135 2.87 27.55 8.31
C GLY A 135 2.29 28.74 7.59
N GLY A 136 1.32 28.60 6.77
CA GLY A 136 0.88 29.67 5.96
C GLY A 136 -0.44 29.98 5.95
N ILE A 137 -1.15 29.57 6.56
CA ILE A 137 -2.13 29.58 6.66
C ILE A 137 -3.17 29.51 6.41
N GLY A 138 -3.51 28.72 6.03
CA GLY A 138 -4.81 28.25 6.30
C GLY A 138 -4.99 28.28 7.81
N GLN A 139 -6.01 28.69 8.26
CA GLN A 139 -6.34 28.72 9.65
C GLN A 139 -6.01 27.35 10.29
N PRO A 140 -5.57 27.23 11.54
CA PRO A 140 -5.51 25.97 12.28
C PRO A 140 -6.77 25.12 12.12
N ARG A 141 -7.87 25.76 11.79
CA ARG A 141 -9.15 25.20 11.41
C ARG A 141 -9.08 24.24 10.22
N ASP A 142 -8.26 24.52 9.19
CA ASP A 142 -8.22 23.68 7.98
C ASP A 142 -7.50 22.37 8.25
N LEU A 143 -6.42 22.38 9.04
CA LEU A 143 -5.76 21.16 9.51
C LEU A 143 -6.72 20.29 10.34
N VAL A 144 -7.47 20.91 11.25
CA VAL A 144 -8.47 20.18 12.04
C VAL A 144 -9.52 19.53 11.13
N TRP A 145 -10.01 20.24 10.12
CA TRP A 145 -11.00 19.67 9.19
C TRP A 145 -10.42 18.54 8.34
N ILE A 146 -9.18 18.63 7.89
CA ILE A 146 -8.49 17.55 7.18
C ILE A 146 -8.35 16.32 8.09
N LEU A 147 -7.94 16.50 9.35
CA LEU A 147 -7.84 15.40 10.31
C LEU A 147 -9.22 14.79 10.64
N VAL A 148 -10.23 15.60 10.80
CA VAL A 148 -11.62 15.13 11.02
C VAL A 148 -12.12 14.36 9.80
N GLY A 149 -11.87 14.85 8.59
CA GLY A 149 -12.22 14.16 7.35
C GLY A 149 -11.48 12.82 7.21
N THR A 150 -10.18 12.81 7.48
CA THR A 150 -9.36 11.59 7.47
C THR A 150 -9.86 10.58 8.51
N ALA A 151 -10.21 11.06 9.71
CA ALA A 151 -10.81 10.23 10.76
C ALA A 151 -12.15 9.64 10.32
N ALA A 152 -13.03 10.47 9.77
CA ALA A 152 -14.33 10.02 9.27
C ALA A 152 -14.16 8.97 8.16
N CYS A 153 -13.23 9.20 7.22
CA CYS A 153 -12.89 8.26 6.16
C CYS A 153 -12.31 6.94 6.67
N ALA A 154 -11.46 6.98 7.70
CA ALA A 154 -10.86 5.78 8.28
C ALA A 154 -11.86 4.97 9.12
N PHE A 155 -12.76 5.61 9.85
CA PHE A 155 -13.74 4.94 10.70
C PHE A 155 -15.00 4.48 9.96
N TRP A 156 -15.37 5.12 8.85
CA TRP A 156 -16.56 4.72 8.09
C TRP A 156 -16.55 3.25 7.67
N PRO A 157 -15.47 2.69 7.06
CA PRO A 157 -15.40 1.27 6.76
C PRO A 157 -15.47 0.38 7.99
N VAL A 158 -14.91 0.81 9.13
CA VAL A 158 -14.97 0.08 10.40
C VAL A 158 -16.42 -0.08 10.90
N LEU A 159 -17.25 0.89 10.59
CA LEU A 159 -18.68 0.82 10.93
C LEU A 159 -19.45 -0.05 9.94
N VAL A 160 -19.21 0.10 8.65
CA VAL A 160 -20.04 -0.48 7.59
C VAL A 160 -19.68 -1.95 7.28
N VAL A 161 -18.39 -2.29 7.20
CA VAL A 161 -17.91 -3.63 6.79
C VAL A 161 -18.46 -4.77 7.65
N PRO A 162 -18.55 -4.67 9.00
CA PRO A 162 -19.06 -5.75 9.81
C PRO A 162 -20.55 -6.06 9.60
N PHE A 163 -21.36 -5.08 9.18
CA PHE A 163 -22.79 -5.33 8.89
C PHE A 163 -23.00 -6.18 7.65
N LEU A 164 -21.98 -6.31 6.81
CA LEU A 164 -22.05 -7.03 5.55
C LEU A 164 -21.44 -8.44 5.63
N ASN A 165 -21.12 -8.92 6.86
CA ASN A 165 -20.52 -10.24 7.12
C ASN A 165 -19.28 -10.53 6.24
N ALA A 166 -18.53 -9.50 5.88
CA ALA A 166 -17.38 -9.59 4.99
C ALA A 166 -16.04 -9.77 5.72
N VAL A 167 -16.08 -9.97 7.03
CA VAL A 167 -14.89 -10.19 7.87
C VAL A 167 -14.32 -11.57 7.57
N ARG A 168 -13.03 -11.62 7.27
CA ARG A 168 -12.29 -12.84 7.03
C ARG A 168 -11.61 -13.26 8.32
N ASP A 169 -12.01 -14.39 8.90
CA ASP A 169 -11.31 -14.98 10.03
C ASP A 169 -9.93 -15.47 9.57
N ILE A 170 -8.89 -14.78 10.03
CA ILE A 170 -7.51 -15.25 9.87
C ILE A 170 -7.24 -16.21 11.02
N PRO A 171 -6.81 -17.46 10.75
CA PRO A 171 -6.46 -18.39 11.81
C PRO A 171 -5.46 -17.78 12.78
N ILE A 172 -5.77 -17.83 14.09
CA ILE A 172 -4.96 -17.18 15.13
C ILE A 172 -3.63 -17.91 15.35
N ASP A 173 -3.58 -19.19 14.97
CA ASP A 173 -2.47 -20.10 15.32
C ASP A 173 -1.39 -20.23 14.22
N ALA A 174 -1.53 -19.56 13.09
CA ALA A 174 -0.53 -19.59 12.04
C ALA A 174 0.62 -18.61 12.36
N HIS A 175 1.82 -19.16 12.57
CA HIS A 175 3.03 -18.35 12.82
C HIS A 175 4.10 -18.63 11.74
N ASN A 176 4.81 -17.60 11.37
CA ASN A 176 6.02 -17.73 10.55
C ASN A 176 7.21 -18.14 11.42
N SER A 177 8.25 -18.72 10.81
CA SER A 177 9.46 -19.05 11.54
C SER A 177 10.13 -17.79 12.10
N LYS A 178 10.65 -17.85 13.33
CA LYS A 178 11.31 -16.69 13.98
C LYS A 178 12.50 -16.18 13.19
N PRO A 179 13.44 -17.03 12.68
CA PRO A 179 14.59 -16.54 11.92
C PRO A 179 14.20 -15.91 10.58
N ASP A 180 13.17 -16.40 9.90
CA ASP A 180 12.70 -15.82 8.65
C ASP A 180 11.98 -14.48 8.89
N THR A 181 11.20 -14.39 9.96
CA THR A 181 10.55 -13.15 10.40
C THR A 181 11.60 -12.08 10.76
N LEU A 182 12.64 -12.45 11.52
CA LEU A 182 13.70 -11.50 11.87
C LEU A 182 14.44 -11.01 10.63
N ARG A 183 14.78 -11.90 9.72
CA ARG A 183 15.43 -11.58 8.44
C ARG A 183 14.58 -10.62 7.62
N HIS A 184 13.29 -10.91 7.52
CA HIS A 184 12.33 -10.03 6.84
C HIS A 184 12.27 -8.66 7.49
N ALA A 185 12.13 -8.60 8.83
CA ALA A 185 12.07 -7.33 9.57
C ALA A 185 13.32 -6.47 9.36
N VAL A 186 14.51 -7.06 9.43
CA VAL A 186 15.79 -6.38 9.22
C VAL A 186 15.90 -5.87 7.77
N SER A 187 15.64 -6.73 6.79
CA SER A 187 15.71 -6.35 5.37
C SER A 187 14.71 -5.25 5.04
N LEU A 188 13.47 -5.38 5.52
CA LEU A 188 12.41 -4.37 5.33
C LEU A 188 12.83 -3.04 5.94
N THR A 189 13.31 -3.04 7.19
CA THR A 189 13.72 -1.83 7.90
C THR A 189 14.85 -1.12 7.18
N ILE A 190 15.92 -1.82 6.83
CA ILE A 190 17.09 -1.22 6.19
C ILE A 190 16.73 -0.66 4.81
N LEU A 191 16.09 -1.47 3.97
CA LEU A 191 15.81 -1.07 2.59
C LEU A 191 14.76 0.03 2.50
N VAL A 192 13.67 -0.09 3.26
CA VAL A 192 12.60 0.92 3.21
C VAL A 192 13.06 2.24 3.82
N SER A 193 13.79 2.23 4.95
CA SER A 193 14.30 3.48 5.53
C SER A 193 15.34 4.15 4.65
N ALA A 194 16.29 3.41 4.07
CA ALA A 194 17.29 3.96 3.17
C ALA A 194 16.66 4.54 1.89
N THR A 195 15.70 3.83 1.29
CA THR A 195 14.99 4.33 0.10
C THR A 195 14.01 5.45 0.42
N THR A 196 13.44 5.51 1.62
CA THR A 196 12.67 6.66 2.09
C THR A 196 13.56 7.89 2.24
N PHE A 197 14.76 7.73 2.85
CA PHE A 197 15.73 8.82 2.91
C PHE A 197 16.09 9.34 1.51
N TYR A 198 16.40 8.43 0.58
CA TYR A 198 16.67 8.78 -0.81
C TYR A 198 15.50 9.54 -1.46
N ALA A 199 14.29 9.02 -1.31
CA ALA A 199 13.08 9.62 -1.88
C ALA A 199 12.85 11.04 -1.37
N LEU A 200 13.00 11.26 -0.07
CA LEU A 200 12.77 12.57 0.56
C LEU A 200 13.90 13.57 0.33
N ALA A 201 15.15 13.09 0.21
CA ALA A 201 16.32 13.96 0.09
C ALA A 201 16.65 14.33 -1.38
N PHE A 202 16.44 13.41 -2.31
CA PHE A 202 16.97 13.53 -3.68
C PHE A 202 15.94 13.33 -4.79
N ALA A 203 14.78 12.73 -4.50
CA ALA A 203 13.82 12.30 -5.50
C ALA A 203 12.37 12.72 -5.17
N ARG A 204 12.21 13.80 -4.39
CA ARG A 204 10.87 14.27 -3.99
C ARG A 204 10.05 14.70 -5.21
N ASP A 205 10.66 15.47 -6.11
CA ASP A 205 10.01 16.02 -7.31
C ASP A 205 9.84 14.96 -8.43
N SER A 206 10.61 13.87 -8.38
CA SER A 206 10.56 12.76 -9.34
C SER A 206 9.78 11.54 -8.80
N HIS A 207 8.85 11.76 -7.91
CA HIS A 207 8.01 10.70 -7.33
C HIS A 207 8.80 9.53 -6.72
N GLY A 208 9.97 9.80 -6.11
CA GLY A 208 10.83 8.78 -5.51
C GLY A 208 10.15 7.89 -4.47
N VAL A 209 9.00 8.30 -3.94
CA VAL A 209 8.16 7.54 -3.02
C VAL A 209 7.72 6.17 -3.57
N TRP A 210 7.71 5.99 -4.89
CA TRP A 210 7.39 4.71 -5.50
C TRP A 210 8.42 3.61 -5.19
N LEU A 211 9.66 3.99 -4.88
CA LEU A 211 10.73 3.05 -4.58
C LEU A 211 10.51 2.34 -3.23
N PRO A 212 10.41 3.05 -2.08
CA PRO A 212 10.11 2.41 -0.79
C PRO A 212 8.72 1.74 -0.78
N LEU A 213 7.72 2.30 -1.49
CA LEU A 213 6.41 1.67 -1.65
C LEU A 213 6.53 0.29 -2.32
N THR A 214 7.33 0.18 -3.37
CA THR A 214 7.53 -1.10 -4.07
C THR A 214 8.16 -2.12 -3.14
N LEU A 215 9.16 -1.73 -2.33
CA LEU A 215 9.77 -2.61 -1.33
C LEU A 215 8.77 -3.09 -0.29
N LEU A 216 7.92 -2.19 0.26
CA LEU A 216 6.86 -2.56 1.20
C LEU A 216 5.89 -3.59 0.64
N MET A 217 5.58 -3.51 -0.66
CA MET A 217 4.61 -4.38 -1.31
C MET A 217 5.21 -5.71 -1.80
N VAL A 218 6.49 -5.72 -2.18
CA VAL A 218 7.17 -6.87 -2.79
C VAL A 218 7.84 -7.75 -1.76
N LEU A 219 8.52 -7.18 -0.76
CA LEU A 219 9.21 -7.95 0.26
C LEU A 219 8.23 -8.79 1.09
N GLN A 220 8.47 -10.11 1.11
CA GLN A 220 7.71 -11.08 1.87
C GLN A 220 8.64 -11.86 2.79
N VAL A 221 8.08 -12.53 3.80
CA VAL A 221 8.84 -13.37 4.72
C VAL A 221 9.56 -14.49 3.96
N SER A 222 8.93 -15.10 2.95
CA SER A 222 9.57 -16.12 2.13
C SER A 222 10.23 -15.54 0.88
N ALA A 223 11.40 -16.05 0.55
CA ALA A 223 12.15 -15.66 -0.63
C ALA A 223 11.42 -16.01 -1.95
N GLN A 224 10.72 -17.14 -1.99
CA GLN A 224 9.96 -17.55 -3.17
C GLN A 224 8.77 -16.63 -3.42
N SER A 225 8.04 -16.27 -2.37
CA SER A 225 6.92 -15.33 -2.48
C SER A 225 7.38 -13.94 -2.91
N THR A 226 8.55 -13.48 -2.43
CA THR A 226 9.12 -12.19 -2.85
C THR A 226 9.51 -12.22 -4.33
N TRP A 227 10.15 -13.29 -4.81
CA TRP A 227 10.51 -13.44 -6.23
C TRP A 227 9.27 -13.35 -7.13
N HIS A 228 8.25 -14.12 -6.79
CA HIS A 228 7.00 -14.15 -7.56
C HIS A 228 6.32 -12.78 -7.58
N ARG A 229 6.19 -12.15 -6.41
CA ARG A 229 5.61 -10.80 -6.31
C ARG A 229 6.43 -9.72 -7.01
N ALA A 230 7.76 -9.82 -7.01
CA ALA A 230 8.61 -8.88 -7.73
C ALA A 230 8.32 -8.88 -9.23
N ILE A 231 8.28 -10.07 -9.84
CA ILE A 231 7.98 -10.23 -11.26
C ILE A 231 6.55 -9.74 -11.57
N GLU A 232 5.57 -10.19 -10.81
CA GLU A 232 4.18 -9.79 -11.00
C GLU A 232 3.97 -8.29 -10.81
N ARG A 233 4.70 -7.66 -9.87
CA ARG A 233 4.67 -6.21 -9.65
C ARG A 233 5.15 -5.45 -10.86
N VAL A 234 6.29 -5.86 -11.44
CA VAL A 234 6.86 -5.21 -12.62
C VAL A 234 5.90 -5.30 -13.80
N TRP A 235 5.43 -6.49 -14.14
CA TRP A 235 4.51 -6.69 -15.26
C TRP A 235 3.17 -5.99 -15.07
N GLY A 236 2.58 -6.09 -13.89
CA GLY A 236 1.34 -5.40 -13.57
C GLY A 236 1.48 -3.88 -13.66
N THR A 237 2.60 -3.33 -13.17
CA THR A 237 2.88 -1.88 -13.26
C THR A 237 3.07 -1.43 -14.70
N ILE A 238 3.84 -2.17 -15.52
CA ILE A 238 4.02 -1.85 -16.94
C ILE A 238 2.68 -1.89 -17.68
N ALA A 239 1.91 -2.96 -17.53
CA ALA A 239 0.62 -3.10 -18.18
C ALA A 239 -0.37 -2.00 -17.75
N GLY A 240 -0.43 -1.67 -16.45
CA GLY A 240 -1.27 -0.59 -15.93
C GLY A 240 -0.84 0.79 -16.42
N ALA A 241 0.46 1.04 -16.54
CA ALA A 241 0.99 2.30 -17.08
C ALA A 241 0.68 2.46 -18.57
N VAL A 242 0.86 1.41 -19.36
CA VAL A 242 0.50 1.41 -20.79
C VAL A 242 -1.00 1.61 -20.96
N PHE A 243 -1.82 0.92 -20.19
CA PHE A 243 -3.28 1.10 -20.24
C PHE A 243 -3.68 2.56 -19.94
N ALA A 244 -3.16 3.15 -18.86
CA ALA A 244 -3.49 4.51 -18.48
C ALA A 244 -3.00 5.52 -19.52
N ALA A 245 -1.77 5.36 -20.03
CA ALA A 245 -1.21 6.23 -21.06
C ALA A 245 -2.04 6.21 -22.36
N LEU A 246 -2.43 5.00 -22.82
CA LEU A 246 -3.29 4.84 -24.00
C LEU A 246 -4.68 5.44 -23.76
N ALA A 247 -5.29 5.21 -22.59
CA ALA A 247 -6.58 5.77 -22.27
C ALA A 247 -6.56 7.30 -22.33
N VAL A 248 -5.57 7.94 -21.71
CA VAL A 248 -5.42 9.41 -21.72
C VAL A 248 -5.08 9.96 -23.11
N ALA A 249 -4.32 9.22 -23.92
CA ALA A 249 -3.95 9.66 -25.28
C ALA A 249 -5.12 9.57 -26.27
N VAL A 250 -6.03 8.60 -26.10
CA VAL A 250 -7.12 8.34 -27.05
C VAL A 250 -8.43 9.03 -26.64
N ILE A 251 -8.63 9.23 -25.33
CA ILE A 251 -9.89 9.73 -24.80
C ILE A 251 -9.71 11.20 -24.36
N PRO A 252 -10.26 12.17 -25.09
CA PRO A 252 -10.14 13.59 -24.75
C PRO A 252 -11.07 14.00 -23.59
N GLU A 253 -12.14 13.24 -23.33
CA GLU A 253 -13.16 13.59 -22.34
C GLU A 253 -12.72 13.18 -20.92
N GLN A 254 -12.43 14.18 -20.10
CA GLN A 254 -11.97 13.95 -18.71
C GLN A 254 -12.98 13.16 -17.85
N TRP A 255 -14.29 13.32 -18.09
CA TRP A 255 -15.29 12.56 -17.35
C TRP A 255 -15.21 11.05 -17.63
N VAL A 256 -14.83 10.65 -18.88
CA VAL A 256 -14.62 9.22 -19.23
C VAL A 256 -13.39 8.68 -18.53
N ILE A 257 -12.31 9.45 -18.45
CA ILE A 257 -11.12 9.10 -17.66
C ILE A 257 -11.51 8.89 -16.19
N GLY A 258 -12.35 9.75 -15.62
CA GLY A 258 -12.89 9.56 -14.27
C GLY A 258 -13.69 8.27 -14.11
N VAL A 259 -14.52 7.90 -15.08
CA VAL A 259 -15.24 6.61 -15.07
C VAL A 259 -14.27 5.43 -15.14
N LEU A 260 -13.27 5.47 -16.01
CA LEU A 260 -12.24 4.44 -16.10
C LEU A 260 -11.46 4.29 -14.80
N MET A 261 -11.13 5.41 -14.14
CA MET A 261 -10.48 5.39 -12.82
C MET A 261 -11.36 4.70 -11.78
N VAL A 262 -12.66 4.99 -11.75
CA VAL A 262 -13.61 4.31 -10.84
C VAL A 262 -13.69 2.82 -11.15
N LEU A 263 -13.78 2.42 -12.41
CA LEU A 263 -13.78 1.01 -12.82
C LEU A 263 -12.48 0.31 -12.43
N ALA A 264 -11.33 0.97 -12.61
CA ALA A 264 -10.04 0.46 -12.18
C ALA A 264 -9.97 0.31 -10.65
N LEU A 265 -10.53 1.27 -9.90
CA LEU A 265 -10.63 1.19 -8.44
C LEU A 265 -11.50 0.00 -7.98
N LEU A 266 -12.61 -0.25 -8.66
CA LEU A 266 -13.44 -1.44 -8.40
C LEU A 266 -12.67 -2.74 -8.70
N GLY A 267 -11.92 -2.77 -9.80
CA GLY A 267 -11.01 -3.87 -10.14
C GLY A 267 -9.93 -4.09 -9.07
N LEU A 268 -9.35 -3.01 -8.55
CA LEU A 268 -8.37 -3.04 -7.46
C LEU A 268 -8.95 -3.73 -6.21
N PHE A 269 -10.15 -3.34 -5.78
CA PHE A 269 -10.82 -3.97 -4.64
C PHE A 269 -11.20 -5.43 -4.92
N ALA A 270 -11.66 -5.75 -6.13
CA ALA A 270 -12.02 -7.10 -6.51
C ALA A 270 -10.85 -8.08 -6.52
N THR A 271 -9.63 -7.57 -6.76
CA THR A 271 -8.40 -8.38 -6.84
C THR A 271 -7.57 -8.35 -5.55
N MET A 272 -7.93 -7.51 -4.59
CA MET A 272 -7.23 -7.39 -3.33
C MET A 272 -7.16 -8.72 -2.55
N GLY A 273 -5.95 -9.11 -2.16
CA GLY A 273 -5.71 -10.37 -1.43
C GLY A 273 -5.94 -11.64 -2.25
N ARG A 274 -5.99 -11.54 -3.58
CA ARG A 274 -6.10 -12.66 -4.51
C ARG A 274 -4.83 -12.82 -5.33
N GLU A 275 -4.55 -14.05 -5.71
CA GLU A 275 -3.57 -14.35 -6.75
C GLU A 275 -4.26 -14.38 -8.14
N PRO A 276 -3.61 -13.93 -9.22
CA PRO A 276 -2.23 -13.44 -9.24
C PRO A 276 -2.13 -11.96 -8.79
N TYR A 277 -1.10 -11.65 -8.03
CA TYR A 277 -0.83 -10.29 -7.52
C TYR A 277 -0.60 -9.25 -8.64
N GLY A 278 -0.14 -9.69 -9.81
CA GLY A 278 0.08 -8.83 -10.97
C GLY A 278 -1.19 -8.09 -11.43
N VAL A 279 -2.37 -8.72 -11.30
CA VAL A 279 -3.65 -8.07 -11.62
C VAL A 279 -3.98 -6.94 -10.64
N PHE A 280 -3.71 -7.15 -9.35
CA PHE A 280 -3.81 -6.08 -8.36
C PHE A 280 -2.85 -4.92 -8.66
N ALA A 281 -1.60 -5.23 -9.02
CA ALA A 281 -0.59 -4.23 -9.39
C ALA A 281 -0.98 -3.43 -10.65
N PHE A 282 -1.61 -4.07 -11.63
CA PHE A 282 -2.18 -3.44 -12.81
C PHE A 282 -3.23 -2.39 -12.42
N PHE A 283 -4.26 -2.80 -11.68
CA PHE A 283 -5.33 -1.89 -11.28
C PHE A 283 -4.83 -0.75 -10.38
N LEU A 284 -3.94 -1.05 -9.44
CA LEU A 284 -3.34 -0.03 -8.59
C LEU A 284 -2.59 1.03 -9.41
N THR A 285 -1.84 0.61 -10.42
CA THR A 285 -1.11 1.54 -11.29
C THR A 285 -2.08 2.33 -12.18
N ALA A 286 -3.08 1.67 -12.76
CA ALA A 286 -4.08 2.34 -13.58
C ALA A 286 -4.85 3.41 -12.79
N VAL A 287 -5.32 3.10 -11.56
CA VAL A 287 -6.01 4.08 -10.69
C VAL A 287 -5.15 5.30 -10.43
N ILE A 288 -3.88 5.10 -10.07
CA ILE A 288 -2.97 6.20 -9.74
C ILE A 288 -2.71 7.07 -10.97
N LEU A 289 -2.37 6.47 -12.12
CA LEU A 289 -2.02 7.23 -13.31
C LEU A 289 -3.23 7.93 -13.96
N LEU A 290 -4.40 7.30 -13.96
CA LEU A 290 -5.63 7.96 -14.38
C LEU A 290 -5.99 9.11 -13.43
N GLY A 291 -5.75 8.97 -12.12
CA GLY A 291 -5.96 10.04 -11.14
C GLY A 291 -4.98 11.20 -11.33
N VAL A 292 -3.70 10.92 -11.50
CA VAL A 292 -2.65 11.93 -11.70
C VAL A 292 -2.81 12.66 -13.04
N SER A 293 -3.40 12.03 -14.07
CA SER A 293 -3.60 12.64 -15.39
C SER A 293 -4.45 13.91 -15.38
N PHE A 294 -5.17 14.19 -14.29
CA PHE A 294 -5.92 15.46 -14.13
C PHE A 294 -5.02 16.65 -13.76
N SER A 295 -3.80 16.42 -13.29
CA SER A 295 -2.87 17.44 -12.80
C SER A 295 -1.50 17.40 -13.46
N GLU A 296 -1.05 16.25 -13.92
CA GLU A 296 0.31 16.02 -14.43
C GLU A 296 0.30 15.15 -15.70
N PRO A 297 1.37 15.20 -16.52
CA PRO A 297 1.49 14.34 -17.71
C PRO A 297 1.62 12.85 -17.32
N ALA A 298 0.55 12.09 -17.55
CA ALA A 298 0.46 10.68 -17.15
C ALA A 298 1.61 9.80 -17.70
N VAL A 299 2.15 10.13 -18.88
CA VAL A 299 3.26 9.39 -19.51
C VAL A 299 4.54 9.54 -18.70
N GLN A 300 4.88 10.76 -18.26
CA GLN A 300 6.08 11.01 -17.46
C GLN A 300 5.98 10.33 -16.11
N VAL A 301 4.88 10.53 -15.39
CA VAL A 301 4.64 9.89 -14.08
C VAL A 301 4.62 8.36 -14.22
N GLY A 302 4.05 7.85 -15.32
CA GLY A 302 4.04 6.41 -15.64
C GLY A 302 5.45 5.85 -15.82
N PHE A 303 6.31 6.55 -16.54
CA PHE A 303 7.70 6.14 -16.73
C PHE A 303 8.48 6.11 -15.40
N GLU A 304 8.39 7.17 -14.60
CA GLU A 304 9.02 7.25 -13.28
C GLU A 304 8.53 6.12 -12.36
N ARG A 305 7.23 5.82 -12.38
CA ARG A 305 6.65 4.73 -11.61
C ARG A 305 7.17 3.36 -12.03
N VAL A 306 7.26 3.10 -13.33
CA VAL A 306 7.84 1.84 -13.86
C VAL A 306 9.30 1.71 -13.46
N LEU A 307 10.08 2.78 -13.62
CA LEU A 307 11.50 2.79 -13.26
C LEU A 307 11.70 2.49 -11.77
N HIS A 308 11.02 3.21 -10.89
CA HIS A 308 11.12 2.98 -9.44
C HIS A 308 10.60 1.60 -9.02
N THR A 309 9.59 1.05 -9.73
CA THR A 309 9.10 -0.31 -9.50
C THR A 309 10.16 -1.36 -9.89
N ILE A 310 10.83 -1.20 -11.00
CA ILE A 310 11.93 -2.09 -11.43
C ILE A 310 13.08 -2.02 -10.42
N LEU A 311 13.51 -0.81 -10.05
CA LEU A 311 14.58 -0.61 -9.08
C LEU A 311 14.23 -1.21 -7.70
N GLY A 312 13.04 -0.95 -7.19
CA GLY A 312 12.57 -1.49 -5.91
C GLY A 312 12.48 -3.02 -5.93
N SER A 313 11.97 -3.60 -7.03
CA SER A 313 11.94 -5.05 -7.21
C SER A 313 13.33 -5.66 -7.28
N ALA A 314 14.26 -5.03 -7.99
CA ALA A 314 15.66 -5.47 -8.06
C ALA A 314 16.34 -5.42 -6.68
N LEU A 315 16.15 -4.34 -5.92
CA LEU A 315 16.67 -4.23 -4.55
C LEU A 315 16.11 -5.32 -3.62
N ALA A 316 14.81 -5.63 -3.73
CA ALA A 316 14.21 -6.72 -2.96
C ALA A 316 14.84 -8.07 -3.29
N LEU A 317 15.08 -8.35 -4.58
CA LEU A 317 15.71 -9.60 -5.02
C LEU A 317 17.18 -9.70 -4.59
N VAL A 318 17.93 -8.60 -4.65
CA VAL A 318 19.32 -8.55 -4.15
C VAL A 318 19.36 -8.83 -2.64
N ALA A 319 18.46 -8.26 -1.86
CA ALA A 319 18.40 -8.51 -0.42
C ALA A 319 18.15 -10.00 -0.08
N ILE A 320 17.24 -10.63 -0.83
CA ILE A 320 17.00 -12.08 -0.67
C ILE A 320 18.22 -12.91 -1.05
N TRP A 321 18.86 -12.55 -2.16
CA TRP A 321 20.06 -13.24 -2.61
C TRP A 321 21.18 -13.17 -1.56
N ILE A 322 21.44 -11.97 -1.00
CA ILE A 322 22.40 -11.77 0.09
C ILE A 322 22.03 -12.65 1.29
N GLY A 323 20.75 -12.64 1.70
CA GLY A 323 20.26 -13.44 2.81
C GLY A 323 20.49 -14.96 2.60
N ARG A 324 20.28 -15.46 1.37
CA ARG A 324 20.54 -16.88 1.02
C ARG A 324 22.02 -17.23 1.07
N VAL A 325 22.88 -16.38 0.49
CA VAL A 325 24.35 -16.60 0.51
C VAL A 325 24.87 -16.63 1.94
N TYR A 326 24.37 -15.77 2.80
CA TYR A 326 24.79 -15.72 4.21
C TYR A 326 24.40 -17.01 4.96
N THR A 327 23.19 -17.53 4.75
CA THR A 327 22.72 -18.76 5.42
C THR A 327 23.40 -20.01 4.88
N SER A 328 23.70 -20.09 3.59
CA SER A 328 24.43 -21.24 3.04
C SER A 328 25.85 -21.35 3.61
N ARG A 329 26.49 -20.23 3.91
CA ARG A 329 27.83 -20.20 4.54
C ARG A 329 27.81 -20.63 6.02
N GLN A 330 26.75 -20.33 6.76
CA GLN A 330 26.62 -20.75 8.15
C GLN A 330 26.29 -22.24 8.29
N GLY A 331 25.52 -22.83 7.38
CA GLY A 331 25.24 -24.27 7.36
C GLY A 331 26.42 -25.14 6.90
N ALA A 332 27.42 -24.55 6.26
CA ALA A 332 28.63 -25.23 5.81
C ALA A 332 29.78 -25.26 6.88
N ALA A 333 29.57 -24.67 8.05
CA ALA A 333 30.54 -24.78 9.14
C ALA A 333 30.61 -26.25 9.63
N PRO A 334 31.79 -26.91 9.65
CA PRO A 334 31.89 -28.33 9.87
C PRO A 334 31.47 -28.72 11.30
N GLN A 335 30.51 -29.65 11.39
CA GLN A 335 30.18 -30.39 12.63
C GLN A 335 31.33 -31.33 13.08
N SER A 336 32.57 -31.01 12.83
CA SER A 336 33.73 -31.88 13.01
C SER A 336 34.37 -31.86 14.40
N ALA A 337 33.67 -31.38 15.45
CA ALA A 337 34.26 -31.30 16.78
C ALA A 337 33.53 -32.04 17.90
N ALA A 338 32.53 -32.88 17.61
CA ALA A 338 31.73 -33.53 18.66
C ALA A 338 31.81 -35.06 18.71
N THR A 339 32.81 -35.66 18.07
CA THR A 339 33.04 -37.12 18.18
C THR A 339 34.48 -37.44 18.55
N SER A 340 34.94 -36.99 19.73
CA SER A 340 36.15 -37.53 20.39
C SER A 340 36.10 -37.25 21.88
N THR A 341 35.28 -38.00 22.59
CA THR A 341 35.47 -38.41 24.00
C THR A 341 34.74 -39.72 24.27
#